data_6b9a1b035c77698706ca565190ae5538
#
_entry.id   6b9a1b035c77698706ca565190ae5538
#
_cell.length_a   1.000
_cell.length_b   1.000
_cell.length_c   1.000
_cell.angle_alpha   90.00
_cell.angle_beta   90.00
_cell.angle_gamma   90.00
#
_symmetry.space_group_name_H-M   'P 1'
#
loop_
_entity.id
_entity.type
_entity.pdbx_description
1 polymer ?
#
loop_
_entity_poly.entity_id
_entity_poly.type
_entity_poly.pdbx_seq_one_letter_code
_entity_poly.pdbx_strand_id
1 'polypeptide(L)'
;MKKKLEKKLETLEHRDKKYSKIRLNIKPNREGSKIPIKVNDITFNYESKEPLYKNLSFQIANRERFLIVGQNGVGKSTLLKLILGKLKPTNGNIWYGNKTDIAYYAQELELLDLNKTVLENIDKKEYSEKELRTILGSFMFYKDDAFKKTSVLSPGEKARLSLCKILLEKANLLILDEPTNHLDPETQRIIGENFKNYEGTIIVVSHNIDFIKQIDINRLLILPTGKITNYTDEKLEKFLESTKE
;
A
#
# COMPACT_ATOMS: atom_id res chain seq x y z
N MET A 1 -34.58 -10.24 -21.48
CA MET A 1 -33.59 -10.41 -20.41
C MET A 1 -32.19 -9.96 -20.83
N LYS A 2 -31.63 -10.39 -21.98
CA LYS A 2 -30.32 -9.99 -22.54
C LYS A 2 -30.12 -8.48 -22.66
N LYS A 3 -31.03 -7.74 -23.31
CA LYS A 3 -30.96 -6.26 -23.48
C LYS A 3 -30.92 -5.47 -22.16
N LYS A 4 -31.48 -5.99 -21.07
CA LYS A 4 -31.46 -5.34 -19.74
C LYS A 4 -30.12 -5.55 -19.05
N LEU A 5 -29.47 -6.67 -19.36
CA LEU A 5 -28.11 -7.00 -18.88
C LEU A 5 -27.06 -6.16 -19.63
N GLU A 6 -27.17 -6.05 -20.96
CA GLU A 6 -26.28 -5.25 -21.82
C GLU A 6 -26.33 -3.77 -21.43
N LYS A 7 -27.54 -3.21 -21.23
CA LYS A 7 -27.73 -1.83 -20.76
C LYS A 7 -27.19 -1.58 -19.34
N LYS A 8 -27.17 -2.63 -18.51
CA LYS A 8 -26.59 -2.57 -17.18
C LYS A 8 -25.06 -2.65 -17.23
N LEU A 9 -24.51 -3.43 -18.15
CA LEU A 9 -23.07 -3.49 -18.45
C LEU A 9 -22.54 -2.17 -19.04
N GLU A 10 -23.20 -1.61 -20.05
CA GLU A 10 -22.85 -0.29 -20.62
C GLU A 10 -22.91 0.82 -19.57
N THR A 11 -23.92 0.80 -18.67
CA THR A 11 -24.01 1.79 -17.59
C THR A 11 -22.92 1.59 -16.53
N LEU A 12 -22.42 0.38 -16.30
CA LEU A 12 -21.30 0.10 -15.42
C LEU A 12 -19.98 0.58 -16.07
N GLU A 13 -19.72 0.22 -17.32
CA GLU A 13 -18.53 0.67 -18.06
C GLU A 13 -18.45 2.19 -18.21
N HIS A 14 -19.57 2.88 -18.43
CA HIS A 14 -19.62 4.36 -18.45
C HIS A 14 -19.37 4.97 -17.06
N ARG A 15 -19.77 4.29 -15.98
CA ARG A 15 -19.49 4.73 -14.61
C ARG A 15 -18.01 4.60 -14.26
N ASP A 16 -17.41 3.46 -14.57
CA ASP A 16 -16.01 3.19 -14.29
C ASP A 16 -15.10 4.17 -15.02
N LYS A 17 -15.38 4.48 -16.28
CA LYS A 17 -14.67 5.52 -17.06
C LYS A 17 -14.82 6.94 -16.51
N LYS A 18 -15.92 7.28 -15.82
CA LYS A 18 -16.14 8.63 -15.26
C LYS A 18 -15.38 8.83 -13.94
N TYR A 19 -15.31 7.81 -13.12
CA TYR A 19 -14.67 7.89 -11.78
C TYR A 19 -13.18 7.53 -11.81
N SER A 20 -12.72 6.71 -12.75
CA SER A 20 -11.29 6.48 -12.99
C SER A 20 -10.51 7.74 -13.40
N LYS A 21 -11.21 8.84 -13.73
CA LYS A 21 -10.62 10.16 -14.04
C LYS A 21 -10.45 11.07 -12.83
N ILE A 22 -10.95 10.68 -11.64
CA ILE A 22 -10.78 11.48 -10.43
C ILE A 22 -9.36 11.22 -9.90
N ARG A 23 -8.44 12.14 -10.17
CA ARG A 23 -7.10 12.10 -9.61
C ARG A 23 -7.15 12.64 -8.19
N LEU A 24 -6.98 11.77 -7.22
CA LEU A 24 -6.81 12.20 -5.84
C LEU A 24 -5.41 12.80 -5.69
N ASN A 25 -5.36 14.03 -5.22
CA ASN A 25 -4.11 14.66 -4.79
C ASN A 25 -4.14 14.73 -3.25
N ILE A 26 -3.62 13.70 -2.60
CA ILE A 26 -3.58 13.63 -1.14
C ILE A 26 -2.18 13.98 -0.67
N LYS A 27 -2.10 15.09 0.08
CA LYS A 27 -0.87 15.55 0.70
C LYS A 27 -0.82 15.09 2.15
N PRO A 28 0.35 14.71 2.65
CA PRO A 28 0.53 14.48 4.08
C PRO A 28 0.14 15.70 4.92
N ASN A 29 -0.32 15.45 6.14
CA ASN A 29 -0.70 16.52 7.09
C ASN A 29 0.47 17.44 7.42
N ARG A 30 1.69 16.94 7.35
CA ARG A 30 2.93 17.71 7.53
C ARG A 30 4.05 17.15 6.67
N GLU A 31 5.01 18.01 6.37
CA GLU A 31 6.22 17.58 5.68
C GLU A 31 7.03 16.63 6.57
N GLY A 32 7.45 15.50 5.99
CA GLY A 32 8.27 14.50 6.66
C GLY A 32 9.74 14.94 6.84
N SER A 33 10.48 14.16 7.62
CA SER A 33 11.93 14.31 7.75
C SER A 33 12.62 14.01 6.41
N LYS A 34 13.76 14.64 6.11
CA LYS A 34 14.56 14.35 4.89
C LYS A 34 14.88 12.86 4.75
N ILE A 35 15.14 12.20 5.88
CA ILE A 35 15.33 10.75 5.99
C ILE A 35 14.30 10.27 7.01
N PRO A 36 13.13 9.76 6.60
CA PRO A 36 12.13 9.24 7.53
C PRO A 36 12.59 7.98 8.26
N ILE A 37 13.35 7.10 7.60
CA ILE A 37 13.83 5.84 8.19
C ILE A 37 15.29 5.61 7.81
N LYS A 38 16.08 5.20 8.80
CA LYS A 38 17.43 4.68 8.62
C LYS A 38 17.60 3.38 9.39
N VAL A 39 17.95 2.32 8.68
CA VAL A 39 18.26 0.99 9.19
C VAL A 39 19.78 0.86 9.25
N ASN A 40 20.34 0.57 10.44
CA ASN A 40 21.77 0.50 10.68
C ASN A 40 22.15 -0.90 11.18
N ASP A 41 22.85 -1.65 10.35
CA ASP A 41 23.49 -2.94 10.63
C ASP A 41 22.60 -3.94 11.38
N ILE A 42 21.31 -3.98 11.02
CA ILE A 42 20.38 -4.88 11.68
C ILE A 42 20.68 -6.33 11.34
N THR A 43 20.71 -7.14 12.39
CA THR A 43 20.67 -8.59 12.31
C THR A 43 19.39 -9.05 13.00
N PHE A 44 18.69 -10.00 12.42
CA PHE A 44 17.49 -10.55 13.02
C PHE A 44 17.35 -12.04 12.75
N ASN A 45 16.99 -12.78 13.77
CA ASN A 45 16.60 -14.18 13.71
C ASN A 45 15.43 -14.44 14.65
N TYR A 46 14.55 -15.34 14.28
CA TYR A 46 13.61 -15.95 15.23
C TYR A 46 14.38 -16.97 16.06
N GLU A 47 13.87 -17.25 17.27
CA GLU A 47 14.48 -18.16 18.25
C GLU A 47 15.21 -19.37 17.61
N SER A 48 16.49 -19.52 17.91
CA SER A 48 17.36 -20.64 17.50
C SER A 48 17.44 -20.92 15.98
N LYS A 49 17.03 -19.99 15.13
CA LYS A 49 17.09 -20.12 13.67
C LYS A 49 18.23 -19.30 13.07
N GLU A 50 18.65 -19.69 11.87
CA GLU A 50 19.56 -18.87 11.07
C GLU A 50 19.02 -17.44 10.88
N PRO A 51 19.91 -16.45 10.91
CA PRO A 51 19.49 -15.07 10.69
C PRO A 51 18.81 -14.85 9.35
N LEU A 52 17.64 -14.21 9.37
CA LEU A 52 16.95 -13.73 8.16
C LEU A 52 17.72 -12.59 7.49
N TYR A 53 18.35 -11.74 8.30
CA TYR A 53 19.21 -10.65 7.85
C TYR A 53 20.50 -10.65 8.66
N LYS A 54 21.63 -10.34 7.99
CA LYS A 54 22.94 -10.11 8.61
C LYS A 54 23.45 -8.74 8.16
N ASN A 55 23.65 -7.83 9.11
CA ASN A 55 24.20 -6.49 8.89
C ASN A 55 23.47 -5.68 7.78
N LEU A 56 22.13 -5.79 7.73
CA LEU A 56 21.34 -5.08 6.75
C LEU A 56 21.31 -3.58 7.09
N SER A 57 21.77 -2.75 6.14
CA SER A 57 21.81 -1.30 6.30
C SER A 57 21.23 -0.60 5.07
N PHE A 58 20.32 0.35 5.30
CA PHE A 58 19.78 1.24 4.28
C PHE A 58 19.09 2.45 4.90
N GLN A 59 18.82 3.43 4.05
CA GLN A 59 17.99 4.58 4.43
C GLN A 59 16.96 4.85 3.36
N ILE A 60 15.86 5.44 3.75
CA ILE A 60 14.76 5.84 2.89
C ILE A 60 14.68 7.36 2.91
N ALA A 61 14.64 7.97 1.73
CA ALA A 61 14.53 9.41 1.59
C ALA A 61 13.06 9.88 1.61
N ASN A 62 12.86 11.15 1.91
CA ASN A 62 11.51 11.74 1.81
C ASN A 62 10.98 11.65 0.38
N ARG A 63 9.70 11.32 0.26
CA ARG A 63 8.98 11.12 -1.02
C ARG A 63 9.52 9.99 -1.88
N GLU A 64 10.36 9.13 -1.33
CA GLU A 64 10.85 7.94 -2.04
C GLU A 64 9.75 6.88 -2.17
N ARG A 65 9.77 6.15 -3.29
CA ARG A 65 8.96 4.97 -3.57
C ARG A 65 9.86 3.74 -3.49
N PHE A 66 9.84 3.06 -2.35
CA PHE A 66 10.77 1.99 -2.02
C PHE A 66 10.07 0.63 -2.07
N LEU A 67 10.51 -0.23 -2.99
CA LEU A 67 9.98 -1.58 -3.17
C LEU A 67 10.88 -2.61 -2.49
N ILE A 68 10.28 -3.51 -1.71
CA ILE A 68 10.95 -4.66 -1.12
C ILE A 68 10.46 -5.92 -1.84
N VAL A 69 11.39 -6.65 -2.45
CA VAL A 69 11.13 -7.93 -3.13
C VAL A 69 11.93 -9.07 -2.50
N GLY A 70 11.45 -10.28 -2.69
CA GLY A 70 12.08 -11.51 -2.21
C GLY A 70 11.11 -12.68 -2.32
N GLN A 71 11.61 -13.91 -2.29
CA GLN A 71 10.78 -15.12 -2.28
C GLN A 71 9.83 -15.14 -1.08
N ASN A 72 8.78 -15.98 -1.14
CA ASN A 72 7.90 -16.16 0.01
C ASN A 72 8.68 -16.76 1.19
N GLY A 73 8.40 -16.27 2.39
CA GLY A 73 9.09 -16.70 3.60
C GLY A 73 10.48 -16.08 3.83
N VAL A 74 11.04 -15.30 2.91
CA VAL A 74 12.38 -14.67 3.03
C VAL A 74 12.46 -13.56 4.10
N GLY A 75 11.32 -13.18 4.69
CA GLY A 75 11.28 -12.21 5.79
C GLY A 75 10.75 -10.82 5.41
N LYS A 76 10.15 -10.59 4.22
CA LYS A 76 9.63 -9.26 3.82
C LYS A 76 8.75 -8.64 4.91
N SER A 77 7.70 -9.32 5.34
CA SER A 77 6.81 -8.84 6.41
C SER A 77 7.49 -8.76 7.78
N THR A 78 8.53 -9.59 8.02
CA THR A 78 9.36 -9.46 9.22
C THR A 78 10.15 -8.14 9.22
N LEU A 79 10.72 -7.76 8.06
CA LEU A 79 11.40 -6.47 7.92
C LEU A 79 10.43 -5.30 8.14
N LEU A 80 9.20 -5.39 7.62
CA LEU A 80 8.19 -4.37 7.90
C LEU A 80 7.84 -4.31 9.39
N LYS A 81 7.71 -5.45 10.08
CA LYS A 81 7.47 -5.50 11.54
C LYS A 81 8.62 -4.87 12.34
N LEU A 82 9.87 -5.06 11.90
CA LEU A 82 11.05 -4.39 12.48
C LEU A 82 10.98 -2.87 12.25
N ILE A 83 10.69 -2.44 11.02
CA ILE A 83 10.53 -1.02 10.67
C ILE A 83 9.37 -0.37 11.44
N LEU A 84 8.31 -1.12 11.77
CA LEU A 84 7.18 -0.65 12.57
C LEU A 84 7.44 -0.67 14.08
N GLY A 85 8.60 -1.18 14.52
CA GLY A 85 8.92 -1.37 15.94
C GLY A 85 8.11 -2.48 16.63
N LYS A 86 7.36 -3.29 15.86
CA LYS A 86 6.62 -4.46 16.39
C LYS A 86 7.54 -5.63 16.74
N LEU A 87 8.74 -5.67 16.17
CA LEU A 87 9.83 -6.56 16.50
C LEU A 87 11.09 -5.74 16.77
N LYS A 88 11.99 -6.27 17.58
CA LYS A 88 13.30 -5.65 17.83
C LYS A 88 14.38 -6.45 17.11
N PRO A 89 15.34 -5.80 16.43
CA PRO A 89 16.46 -6.50 15.84
C PRO A 89 17.33 -7.13 16.95
N THR A 90 17.98 -8.25 16.64
CA THR A 90 18.93 -8.92 17.55
C THR A 90 20.19 -8.07 17.71
N ASN A 91 20.62 -7.38 16.65
CA ASN A 91 21.71 -6.43 16.66
C ASN A 91 21.40 -5.26 15.72
N GLY A 92 22.07 -4.12 15.89
CA GLY A 92 21.83 -2.91 15.14
C GLY A 92 20.63 -2.12 15.65
N ASN A 93 20.21 -1.11 14.89
CA ASN A 93 19.08 -0.28 15.27
C ASN A 93 18.36 0.30 14.05
N ILE A 94 17.12 0.75 14.28
CA ILE A 94 16.32 1.49 13.29
C ILE A 94 16.05 2.87 13.88
N TRP A 95 16.46 3.88 13.15
CA TRP A 95 16.25 5.28 13.50
C TRP A 95 15.11 5.88 12.69
N TYR A 96 14.33 6.75 13.32
CA TYR A 96 13.20 7.44 12.73
C TYR A 96 13.43 8.95 12.79
N GLY A 97 13.16 9.60 11.69
CA GLY A 97 13.18 11.05 11.63
C GLY A 97 12.07 11.67 12.52
N ASN A 98 12.37 12.75 13.21
CA ASN A 98 11.49 13.36 14.24
C ASN A 98 10.10 13.76 13.73
N LYS A 99 9.91 13.93 12.41
CA LYS A 99 8.64 14.30 11.77
C LYS A 99 8.04 13.14 10.98
N THR A 100 8.40 11.89 11.32
CA THR A 100 7.90 10.72 10.61
C THR A 100 6.58 10.26 11.21
N ASP A 101 5.52 10.33 10.41
CA ASP A 101 4.21 9.75 10.72
C ASP A 101 4.01 8.54 9.82
N ILE A 102 3.79 7.38 10.43
CA ILE A 102 3.68 6.11 9.70
C ILE A 102 2.23 5.65 9.71
N ALA A 103 1.69 5.35 8.52
CA ALA A 103 0.47 4.57 8.38
C ALA A 103 0.81 3.22 7.71
N TYR A 104 0.25 2.14 8.23
CA TYR A 104 0.57 0.78 7.82
C TYR A 104 -0.67 0.04 7.34
N TYR A 105 -0.61 -0.43 6.12
CA TYR A 105 -1.58 -1.37 5.55
C TYR A 105 -1.04 -2.79 5.72
N ALA A 106 -1.65 -3.54 6.63
CA ALA A 106 -1.40 -4.97 6.78
C ALA A 106 -2.29 -5.76 5.82
N GLN A 107 -1.87 -6.95 5.48
CA GLN A 107 -2.69 -7.90 4.72
C GLN A 107 -3.99 -8.28 5.46
N GLU A 108 -4.07 -8.09 6.77
CA GLU A 108 -5.24 -8.36 7.60
C GLU A 108 -6.13 -7.11 7.72
N LEU A 109 -7.44 -7.31 7.59
CA LEU A 109 -8.49 -6.27 7.52
C LEU A 109 -8.76 -5.57 8.88
N GLU A 110 -7.80 -5.50 9.78
CA GLU A 110 -7.95 -4.91 11.13
C GLU A 110 -8.30 -3.41 11.14
N LEU A 111 -8.17 -2.74 9.99
CA LEU A 111 -8.39 -1.31 9.88
C LEU A 111 -9.88 -0.91 9.86
N LEU A 112 -10.79 -1.83 9.60
CA LEU A 112 -12.20 -1.54 9.37
C LEU A 112 -13.08 -1.93 10.56
N ASP A 113 -13.99 -1.03 10.93
CA ASP A 113 -15.09 -1.34 11.84
C ASP A 113 -16.23 -1.96 11.02
N LEU A 114 -16.47 -3.25 11.23
CA LEU A 114 -17.49 -4.01 10.50
C LEU A 114 -18.92 -3.56 10.80
N ASN A 115 -19.16 -2.89 11.93
CA ASN A 115 -20.48 -2.40 12.34
C ASN A 115 -20.82 -1.05 11.69
N LYS A 116 -19.82 -0.34 11.16
CA LYS A 116 -19.98 0.94 10.48
C LYS A 116 -20.28 0.75 8.99
N THR A 117 -20.87 1.78 8.40
CA THR A 117 -20.99 1.87 6.94
C THR A 117 -19.65 2.17 6.29
N VAL A 118 -19.58 2.03 4.98
CA VAL A 118 -18.41 2.39 4.16
C VAL A 118 -18.01 3.85 4.42
N LEU A 119 -18.97 4.77 4.40
CA LEU A 119 -18.75 6.20 4.63
C LEU A 119 -18.26 6.47 6.06
N GLU A 120 -18.90 5.89 7.07
CA GLU A 120 -18.51 6.07 8.48
C GLU A 120 -17.10 5.53 8.79
N ASN A 121 -16.61 4.55 8.03
CA ASN A 121 -15.25 4.02 8.20
C ASN A 121 -14.17 5.00 7.75
N ILE A 122 -14.49 5.92 6.84
CA ILE A 122 -13.57 6.92 6.32
C ILE A 122 -13.92 8.34 6.79
N ASP A 123 -14.91 8.49 7.68
CA ASP A 123 -15.33 9.79 8.17
C ASP A 123 -14.18 10.52 8.87
N LYS A 124 -13.88 11.70 8.37
CA LYS A 124 -12.86 12.62 8.89
C LYS A 124 -13.46 14.03 8.91
N LYS A 125 -13.38 14.72 10.05
CA LYS A 125 -13.98 16.04 10.27
C LYS A 125 -13.57 17.13 9.27
N GLU A 126 -12.42 16.95 8.63
CA GLU A 126 -11.86 17.88 7.64
C GLU A 126 -12.48 17.77 6.25
N TYR A 127 -13.31 16.75 6.00
CA TYR A 127 -13.99 16.54 4.72
C TYR A 127 -15.50 16.62 4.86
N SER A 128 -16.13 17.25 3.88
CA SER A 128 -17.58 17.15 3.70
C SER A 128 -17.98 15.76 3.20
N GLU A 129 -19.21 15.34 3.43
CA GLU A 129 -19.76 14.09 2.90
C GLU A 129 -19.57 14.00 1.38
N LYS A 130 -19.76 15.10 0.66
CA LYS A 130 -19.57 15.15 -0.81
C LYS A 130 -18.14 14.82 -1.22
N GLU A 131 -17.14 15.36 -0.51
CA GLU A 131 -15.73 15.06 -0.75
C GLU A 131 -15.40 13.61 -0.44
N LEU A 132 -15.87 13.08 0.70
CA LEU A 132 -15.69 11.67 1.06
C LEU A 132 -16.31 10.73 0.02
N ARG A 133 -17.51 11.03 -0.47
CA ARG A 133 -18.14 10.26 -1.55
C ARG A 133 -17.39 10.35 -2.88
N THR A 134 -16.75 11.47 -3.16
CA THR A 134 -15.87 11.62 -4.32
C THR A 134 -14.62 10.76 -4.19
N ILE A 135 -14.00 10.77 -3.00
CA ILE A 135 -12.85 9.92 -2.68
C ILE A 135 -13.25 8.43 -2.76
N LEU A 136 -14.36 8.03 -2.18
CA LEU A 136 -14.91 6.67 -2.29
C LEU A 136 -15.11 6.25 -3.73
N GLY A 137 -15.58 7.15 -4.59
CA GLY A 137 -15.74 6.91 -6.03
C GLY A 137 -14.43 6.54 -6.72
N SER A 138 -13.28 7.12 -6.32
CA SER A 138 -11.96 6.75 -6.84
C SER A 138 -11.47 5.39 -6.35
N PHE A 139 -12.10 4.83 -5.31
CA PHE A 139 -11.91 3.47 -4.82
C PHE A 139 -13.07 2.54 -5.22
N MET A 140 -13.85 2.94 -6.26
CA MET A 140 -14.94 2.15 -6.85
C MET A 140 -16.11 1.87 -5.89
N PHE A 141 -16.39 2.79 -4.97
CA PHE A 141 -17.62 2.79 -4.19
C PHE A 141 -18.55 3.90 -4.72
N TYR A 142 -19.69 3.51 -5.26
CA TYR A 142 -20.57 4.43 -5.97
C TYR A 142 -21.93 4.54 -5.30
N LYS A 143 -22.52 5.75 -5.35
CA LYS A 143 -23.90 6.02 -4.89
C LYS A 143 -24.22 5.42 -3.52
N ASP A 144 -25.06 4.37 -3.50
CA ASP A 144 -25.56 3.74 -2.29
C ASP A 144 -24.54 2.81 -1.61
N ASP A 145 -23.41 2.52 -2.29
CA ASP A 145 -22.34 1.73 -1.69
C ASP A 145 -21.78 2.40 -0.43
N ALA A 146 -21.80 3.74 -0.38
CA ALA A 146 -21.34 4.52 0.77
C ALA A 146 -22.11 4.16 2.08
N PHE A 147 -23.36 3.74 1.95
CA PHE A 147 -24.25 3.43 3.07
C PHE A 147 -24.33 1.95 3.41
N LYS A 148 -23.66 1.08 2.63
CA LYS A 148 -23.59 -0.35 2.96
C LYS A 148 -22.83 -0.57 4.25
N LYS A 149 -23.26 -1.51 5.07
CA LYS A 149 -22.51 -2.01 6.22
C LYS A 149 -21.22 -2.67 5.75
N THR A 150 -20.12 -2.38 6.42
CA THR A 150 -18.81 -2.95 6.07
C THR A 150 -18.79 -4.48 6.25
N SER A 151 -19.61 -5.02 7.15
CA SER A 151 -19.74 -6.46 7.36
C SER A 151 -20.18 -7.23 6.10
N VAL A 152 -21.01 -6.62 5.23
CA VAL A 152 -21.54 -7.29 4.02
C VAL A 152 -20.66 -7.14 2.79
N LEU A 153 -19.55 -6.40 2.89
CA LEU A 153 -18.61 -6.22 1.79
C LEU A 153 -17.84 -7.52 1.50
N SER A 154 -17.56 -7.76 0.22
CA SER A 154 -16.64 -8.80 -0.22
C SER A 154 -15.21 -8.53 0.26
N PRO A 155 -14.30 -9.53 0.27
CA PRO A 155 -12.89 -9.32 0.62
C PRO A 155 -12.22 -8.23 -0.22
N GLY A 156 -12.45 -8.18 -1.53
CA GLY A 156 -11.92 -7.15 -2.42
C GLY A 156 -12.46 -5.76 -2.11
N GLU A 157 -13.75 -5.62 -1.80
CA GLU A 157 -14.34 -4.34 -1.37
C GLU A 157 -13.75 -3.87 -0.04
N LYS A 158 -13.57 -4.78 0.92
CA LYS A 158 -12.92 -4.45 2.20
C LYS A 158 -11.48 -3.99 1.99
N ALA A 159 -10.72 -4.66 1.11
CA ALA A 159 -9.37 -4.24 0.76
C ALA A 159 -9.34 -2.83 0.18
N ARG A 160 -10.23 -2.51 -0.78
CA ARG A 160 -10.35 -1.15 -1.36
C ARG A 160 -10.69 -0.09 -0.30
N LEU A 161 -11.63 -0.40 0.60
CA LEU A 161 -12.01 0.52 1.68
C LEU A 161 -10.85 0.75 2.66
N SER A 162 -10.10 -0.29 3.01
CA SER A 162 -8.92 -0.19 3.86
C SER A 162 -7.82 0.67 3.21
N LEU A 163 -7.60 0.52 1.89
CA LEU A 163 -6.64 1.34 1.14
C LEU A 163 -7.11 2.80 1.04
N CYS A 164 -8.39 3.04 0.87
CA CYS A 164 -8.98 4.38 0.95
C CYS A 164 -8.73 5.02 2.32
N LYS A 165 -9.04 4.28 3.38
CA LYS A 165 -8.90 4.74 4.76
C LYS A 165 -7.46 5.10 5.10
N ILE A 166 -6.49 4.25 4.73
CA ILE A 166 -5.08 4.52 5.03
C ILE A 166 -4.54 5.73 4.28
N LEU A 167 -4.98 5.96 3.06
CA LEU A 167 -4.60 7.13 2.30
C LEU A 167 -5.12 8.43 2.95
N LEU A 168 -6.32 8.37 3.56
CA LEU A 168 -6.93 9.47 4.29
C LEU A 168 -6.32 9.72 5.68
N GLU A 169 -5.44 8.85 6.19
CA GLU A 169 -4.63 9.15 7.38
C GLU A 169 -3.63 10.28 7.10
N LYS A 170 -3.32 10.57 5.84
CA LYS A 170 -2.37 11.61 5.43
C LYS A 170 -1.03 11.55 6.18
N ALA A 171 -0.62 10.36 6.57
CA ALA A 171 0.71 10.13 7.13
C ALA A 171 1.76 10.48 6.09
N ASN A 172 2.96 10.90 6.47
CA ASN A 172 4.02 11.22 5.49
C ASN A 172 4.86 10.01 5.07
N LEU A 173 4.63 8.85 5.69
CA LEU A 173 5.18 7.56 5.30
C LEU A 173 4.09 6.49 5.31
N LEU A 174 3.81 5.93 4.15
CA LEU A 174 2.93 4.78 4.00
C LEU A 174 3.76 3.49 3.88
N ILE A 175 3.37 2.46 4.61
CA ILE A 175 3.93 1.11 4.50
C ILE A 175 2.80 0.20 4.02
N LEU A 176 2.99 -0.45 2.87
CA LEU A 176 1.98 -1.28 2.22
C LEU A 176 2.51 -2.72 2.08
N ASP A 177 1.89 -3.67 2.79
CA ASP A 177 2.23 -5.09 2.73
C ASP A 177 1.22 -5.82 1.85
N GLU A 178 1.62 -6.19 0.63
CA GLU A 178 0.81 -6.86 -0.40
C GLU A 178 -0.57 -6.21 -0.61
N PRO A 179 -0.63 -4.90 -0.93
CA PRO A 179 -1.88 -4.12 -0.92
C PRO A 179 -2.88 -4.53 -2.00
N THR A 180 -2.45 -5.29 -2.99
CA THR A 180 -3.27 -5.70 -4.13
C THR A 180 -3.80 -7.12 -4.04
N ASN A 181 -3.49 -7.85 -2.97
CA ASN A 181 -4.07 -9.16 -2.73
C ASN A 181 -5.60 -9.04 -2.67
N HIS A 182 -6.29 -10.00 -3.26
CA HIS A 182 -7.76 -10.05 -3.37
C HIS A 182 -8.39 -8.99 -4.31
N LEU A 183 -7.60 -8.23 -5.05
CA LEU A 183 -8.08 -7.29 -6.06
C LEU A 183 -7.92 -7.87 -7.46
N ASP A 184 -8.91 -7.64 -8.32
CA ASP A 184 -8.81 -7.96 -9.74
C ASP A 184 -7.86 -6.97 -10.46
N PRO A 185 -7.31 -7.33 -11.65
CA PRO A 185 -6.31 -6.51 -12.34
C PRO A 185 -6.76 -5.08 -12.65
N GLU A 186 -8.04 -4.87 -12.99
CA GLU A 186 -8.56 -3.53 -13.29
C GLU A 186 -8.58 -2.67 -12.02
N THR A 187 -9.07 -3.24 -10.92
CA THR A 187 -9.06 -2.59 -9.59
C THR A 187 -7.64 -2.26 -9.15
N GLN A 188 -6.68 -3.17 -9.33
CA GLN A 188 -5.27 -2.94 -9.00
C GLN A 188 -4.70 -1.72 -9.71
N ARG A 189 -5.00 -1.56 -11.00
CA ARG A 189 -4.57 -0.41 -11.80
C ARG A 189 -5.17 0.91 -11.27
N ILE A 190 -6.49 0.93 -11.02
CA ILE A 190 -7.18 2.12 -10.51
C ILE A 190 -6.65 2.53 -9.14
N ILE A 191 -6.43 1.58 -8.25
CA ILE A 191 -5.86 1.83 -6.92
C ILE A 191 -4.42 2.34 -7.04
N GLY A 192 -3.60 1.76 -7.94
CA GLY A 192 -2.24 2.23 -8.19
C GLY A 192 -2.19 3.70 -8.60
N GLU A 193 -3.10 4.14 -9.48
CA GLU A 193 -3.22 5.54 -9.90
C GLU A 193 -3.50 6.49 -8.71
N ASN A 194 -4.29 6.06 -7.72
CA ASN A 194 -4.55 6.85 -6.51
C ASN A 194 -3.28 7.04 -5.67
N PHE A 195 -2.45 6.00 -5.55
CA PHE A 195 -1.18 6.06 -4.81
C PHE A 195 -0.08 6.80 -5.56
N LYS A 196 -0.12 6.84 -6.90
CA LYS A 196 0.82 7.61 -7.73
C LYS A 196 0.88 9.08 -7.32
N ASN A 197 -0.29 9.70 -7.09
CA ASN A 197 -0.42 11.12 -6.78
C ASN A 197 -0.26 11.45 -5.28
N TYR A 198 0.04 10.46 -4.45
CA TYR A 198 0.32 10.70 -3.04
C TYR A 198 1.70 11.33 -2.87
N GLU A 199 1.78 12.49 -2.19
CA GLU A 199 3.03 13.28 -2.07
C GLU A 199 3.98 12.83 -0.93
N GLY A 200 3.63 11.81 -0.17
CA GLY A 200 4.49 11.25 0.89
C GLY A 200 5.44 10.14 0.39
N THR A 201 6.16 9.55 1.32
CA THR A 201 7.02 8.39 1.11
C THR A 201 6.19 7.10 1.10
N ILE A 202 6.51 6.13 0.25
CA ILE A 202 5.88 4.81 0.25
C ILE A 202 6.95 3.72 0.35
N ILE A 203 6.78 2.80 1.29
CA ILE A 203 7.44 1.50 1.33
C ILE A 203 6.39 0.47 0.93
N VAL A 204 6.69 -0.35 -0.05
CA VAL A 204 5.76 -1.38 -0.51
C VAL A 204 6.44 -2.74 -0.62
N VAL A 205 5.74 -3.76 -0.17
CA VAL A 205 6.00 -5.16 -0.51
C VAL A 205 4.91 -5.56 -1.49
N SER A 206 5.27 -5.99 -2.69
CA SER A 206 4.31 -6.48 -3.67
C SER A 206 4.99 -7.36 -4.71
N HIS A 207 4.25 -8.32 -5.23
CA HIS A 207 4.61 -9.13 -6.38
C HIS A 207 3.82 -8.73 -7.65
N ASN A 208 2.93 -7.76 -7.54
CA ASN A 208 2.09 -7.32 -8.63
C ASN A 208 2.80 -6.27 -9.50
N ILE A 209 3.22 -6.69 -10.70
CA ILE A 209 3.98 -5.85 -11.63
C ILE A 209 3.17 -4.61 -12.07
N ASP A 210 1.88 -4.76 -12.35
CA ASP A 210 1.03 -3.67 -12.83
C ASP A 210 0.87 -2.58 -11.76
N PHE A 211 0.65 -2.99 -10.51
CA PHE A 211 0.61 -2.06 -9.39
C PHE A 211 1.96 -1.37 -9.15
N ILE A 212 3.06 -2.12 -9.18
CA ILE A 212 4.42 -1.58 -9.02
C ILE A 212 4.72 -0.51 -10.07
N LYS A 213 4.39 -0.77 -11.35
CA LYS A 213 4.56 0.19 -12.45
C LYS A 213 3.71 1.45 -12.29
N GLN A 214 2.52 1.35 -11.67
CA GLN A 214 1.64 2.49 -11.46
C GLN A 214 2.14 3.47 -10.40
N ILE A 215 2.82 3.01 -9.35
CA ILE A 215 3.20 3.84 -8.20
C ILE A 215 4.57 4.51 -8.32
N ASP A 216 5.20 4.47 -9.49
CA ASP A 216 6.50 5.13 -9.81
C ASP A 216 7.63 4.77 -8.82
N ILE A 217 7.93 3.49 -8.66
CA ILE A 217 9.02 3.01 -7.80
C ILE A 217 10.36 3.63 -8.20
N ASN A 218 11.14 4.09 -7.21
CA ASN A 218 12.49 4.66 -7.42
C ASN A 218 13.59 3.66 -7.08
N ARG A 219 13.43 2.92 -5.98
CA ARG A 219 14.47 2.02 -5.46
C ARG A 219 13.90 0.66 -5.08
N LEU A 220 14.78 -0.33 -5.16
CA LEU A 220 14.49 -1.73 -4.95
C LEU A 220 15.44 -2.32 -3.90
N LEU A 221 14.90 -2.97 -2.87
CA LEU A 221 15.62 -3.82 -1.93
C LEU A 221 15.30 -5.28 -2.25
N ILE A 222 16.34 -6.07 -2.50
CA ILE A 222 16.24 -7.51 -2.82
C ILE A 222 16.64 -8.33 -1.60
N LEU A 223 15.71 -9.10 -1.07
CA LEU A 223 15.96 -10.03 0.03
C LEU A 223 16.19 -11.47 -0.51
N PRO A 224 17.03 -12.28 0.15
CA PRO A 224 17.73 -12.04 1.42
C PRO A 224 19.05 -11.28 1.28
N THR A 225 19.51 -10.99 0.06
CA THR A 225 20.85 -10.44 -0.21
C THR A 225 21.08 -9.06 0.42
N GLY A 226 20.02 -8.32 0.74
CA GLY A 226 20.10 -6.93 1.19
C GLY A 226 20.56 -5.94 0.11
N LYS A 227 20.64 -6.37 -1.17
CA LYS A 227 21.09 -5.54 -2.27
C LYS A 227 20.08 -4.45 -2.57
N ILE A 228 20.55 -3.20 -2.59
CA ILE A 228 19.75 -2.04 -2.95
C ILE A 228 20.19 -1.52 -4.31
N THR A 229 19.23 -1.20 -5.14
CA THR A 229 19.48 -0.66 -6.49
C THR A 229 18.38 0.31 -6.89
N ASN A 230 18.67 1.19 -7.84
CA ASN A 230 17.62 1.96 -8.50
C ASN A 230 16.70 1.00 -9.26
N TYR A 231 15.40 1.29 -9.19
CA TYR A 231 14.39 0.50 -9.87
C TYR A 231 14.53 0.63 -11.38
N THR A 232 14.40 -0.48 -12.08
CA THR A 232 14.11 -0.56 -13.52
C THR A 232 13.24 -1.78 -13.75
N ASP A 233 12.36 -1.75 -14.75
CA ASP A 233 11.51 -2.90 -15.10
C ASP A 233 12.37 -4.15 -15.38
N GLU A 234 13.48 -4.00 -16.09
CA GLU A 234 14.41 -5.09 -16.39
C GLU A 234 14.97 -5.78 -15.14
N LYS A 235 15.30 -4.99 -14.09
CA LYS A 235 15.81 -5.56 -12.82
C LYS A 235 14.73 -6.31 -12.05
N LEU A 236 13.49 -5.80 -12.08
CA LEU A 236 12.37 -6.49 -11.47
C LEU A 236 12.05 -7.78 -12.21
N GLU A 237 12.00 -7.74 -13.54
CA GLU A 237 11.72 -8.91 -14.37
C GLU A 237 12.79 -10.00 -14.18
N LYS A 238 14.08 -9.65 -14.24
CA LYS A 238 15.18 -10.57 -13.94
C LYS A 238 15.08 -11.21 -12.55
N PHE A 239 14.67 -10.40 -11.54
CA PHE A 239 14.47 -10.93 -10.21
C PHE A 239 13.31 -11.93 -10.18
N LEU A 240 12.16 -11.59 -10.78
CA LEU A 240 10.99 -12.47 -10.82
C LEU A 240 11.24 -13.77 -11.61
N GLU A 241 12.02 -13.72 -12.69
CA GLU A 241 12.45 -14.90 -13.43
C GLU A 241 13.32 -15.82 -12.57
N SER A 242 14.29 -15.27 -11.84
CA SER A 242 15.17 -16.02 -10.94
C SER A 242 14.46 -16.66 -9.73
N THR A 243 13.22 -16.28 -9.47
CA THR A 243 12.43 -16.81 -8.35
C THR A 243 11.39 -17.86 -8.77
N LYS A 244 11.28 -18.16 -10.07
CA LYS A 244 10.37 -19.18 -10.63
C LYS A 244 11.00 -20.59 -10.70
N GLU A 245 12.30 -20.69 -10.50
CA GLU A 245 13.05 -21.95 -10.34
C GLU A 245 13.08 -22.36 -8.85
#